data_6110d28738504fd3affe2d4006a35088
#
_entry.id   6110d28738504fd3affe2d4006a35088
#
_cell.length_a   1.000
_cell.length_b   1.000
_cell.length_c   1.000
_cell.angle_alpha   90.00
_cell.angle_beta   90.00
_cell.angle_gamma   90.00
#
_symmetry.space_group_name_H-M   'P 1'
#
loop_
_entity.id
_entity.type
_entity.pdbx_description
1 polymer ?
#
loop_
_entity_poly.entity_id
_entity_poly.type
_entity_poly.pdbx_seq_one_letter_code
_entity_poly.pdbx_strand_id
1 'polypeptide(L)'
;MFGRELYEDAHTKERIQQYFRQVHSNQVTPNNWKQALVPEGAKVVDNHNGTAPGLILEENGKIAILLPGPPNEIKPMFEQDIAPYLNKLQPEGIYSKMAKICSIGESKAETMISDLMDAQTNPTIAPYAKTGEVHLRVTAKADSEEKAQELMAPMMEELFQRFGDKIYTTEEDVTLEEAIVRMLEEDGMTVTTAESCTGGLLAGRITNVPGASNVYKEGYVTYSNDAKERLLRVKRETLMQHGAVSPQTAYEMAEGVALAAGADASLSITGIAGPGGGTEEKPVGLVYIGCYVKGHVRVEEFYFTGNRDKNREYAVARALTLLREELLKRR
;
A
#
# COMPACT_ATOMS: atom_id res chain seq x y z
N MET A 1 0.66 35.30 -19.25
CA MET A 1 1.97 35.26 -18.59
C MET A 1 3.09 35.31 -19.63
N PHE A 2 3.07 34.53 -20.67
CA PHE A 2 4.07 34.51 -21.73
C PHE A 2 3.67 35.32 -22.98
N GLY A 3 2.42 35.74 -23.12
CA GLY A 3 1.90 36.62 -24.20
C GLY A 3 2.15 36.14 -25.64
N ARG A 4 2.37 34.85 -25.82
CA ARG A 4 2.73 34.25 -27.12
C ARG A 4 1.52 33.96 -27.96
N GLU A 5 1.64 34.14 -29.26
CA GLU A 5 0.60 33.76 -30.21
C GLU A 5 0.54 32.23 -30.35
N LEU A 6 -0.65 31.72 -30.70
CA LEU A 6 -0.86 30.30 -30.93
C LEU A 6 -0.79 30.03 -32.45
N TYR A 7 -0.09 28.98 -32.80
CA TYR A 7 -0.06 28.46 -34.18
C TYR A 7 -0.47 27.00 -34.21
N GLU A 8 -0.92 26.54 -35.35
CA GLU A 8 -1.25 25.12 -35.56
C GLU A 8 0.05 24.33 -35.79
N ASP A 9 0.39 23.47 -34.84
CA ASP A 9 1.56 22.60 -34.91
C ASP A 9 1.27 21.36 -35.75
N ALA A 10 1.98 21.22 -36.86
CA ALA A 10 1.75 20.13 -37.82
C ALA A 10 2.07 18.74 -37.22
N HIS A 11 3.11 18.65 -36.38
CA HIS A 11 3.48 17.40 -35.71
C HIS A 11 2.38 16.95 -34.75
N THR A 12 1.91 17.83 -33.86
CA THR A 12 0.82 17.54 -32.94
C THR A 12 -0.47 17.13 -33.69
N LYS A 13 -0.78 17.83 -34.78
CA LYS A 13 -1.93 17.51 -35.61
C LYS A 13 -1.83 16.10 -36.20
N GLU A 14 -0.68 15.70 -36.70
CA GLU A 14 -0.44 14.35 -37.20
C GLU A 14 -0.56 13.30 -36.08
N ARG A 15 -0.02 13.56 -34.90
CA ARG A 15 -0.15 12.69 -33.70
C ARG A 15 -1.59 12.46 -33.31
N ILE A 16 -2.41 13.51 -33.29
CA ILE A 16 -3.85 13.41 -33.03
C ILE A 16 -4.51 12.47 -34.05
N GLN A 17 -4.21 12.64 -35.34
CA GLN A 17 -4.76 11.76 -36.40
C GLN A 17 -4.32 10.30 -36.20
N GLN A 18 -3.07 10.06 -35.89
CA GLN A 18 -2.53 8.71 -35.64
C GLN A 18 -3.24 8.06 -34.47
N TYR A 19 -3.43 8.76 -33.35
CA TYR A 19 -4.14 8.26 -32.18
C TYR A 19 -5.57 7.82 -32.53
N PHE A 20 -6.34 8.67 -33.24
CA PHE A 20 -7.71 8.33 -33.65
C PHE A 20 -7.78 7.13 -34.60
N ARG A 21 -6.78 6.96 -35.48
CA ARG A 21 -6.67 5.74 -36.32
C ARG A 21 -6.44 4.49 -35.46
N GLN A 22 -5.60 4.55 -34.44
CA GLN A 22 -5.30 3.41 -33.58
C GLN A 22 -6.51 2.96 -32.75
N VAL A 23 -7.31 3.93 -32.24
CA VAL A 23 -8.52 3.61 -31.48
C VAL A 23 -9.75 3.34 -32.35
N HIS A 24 -9.55 3.13 -33.66
CA HIS A 24 -10.61 2.82 -34.64
C HIS A 24 -11.75 3.87 -34.70
N SER A 25 -11.44 5.11 -34.36
CA SER A 25 -12.37 6.24 -34.44
C SER A 25 -12.04 7.13 -35.65
N ASN A 26 -13.01 7.31 -36.56
CA ASN A 26 -12.79 8.12 -37.77
C ASN A 26 -13.18 9.59 -37.58
N GLN A 27 -13.64 9.99 -36.39
CA GLN A 27 -14.11 11.37 -36.15
C GLN A 27 -13.24 12.08 -35.14
N VAL A 28 -12.35 12.95 -35.61
CA VAL A 28 -11.66 13.95 -34.80
C VAL A 28 -12.55 15.16 -34.62
N THR A 29 -12.92 15.52 -33.41
CA THR A 29 -13.80 16.66 -33.14
C THR A 29 -13.04 18.00 -33.22
N PRO A 30 -13.73 19.13 -33.42
CA PRO A 30 -13.08 20.46 -33.38
C PRO A 30 -12.33 20.74 -32.07
N ASN A 31 -12.79 20.18 -30.94
CA ASN A 31 -12.09 20.31 -29.65
C ASN A 31 -10.77 19.56 -29.61
N ASN A 32 -10.66 18.42 -30.28
CA ASN A 32 -9.38 17.71 -30.38
C ASN A 32 -8.38 18.51 -31.22
N TRP A 33 -8.84 19.16 -32.30
CA TRP A 33 -7.96 19.98 -33.12
C TRP A 33 -7.41 21.22 -32.39
N LYS A 34 -8.14 21.75 -31.40
CA LYS A 34 -7.61 22.84 -30.55
C LYS A 34 -6.35 22.44 -29.79
N GLN A 35 -6.13 21.14 -29.56
CA GLN A 35 -4.92 20.65 -28.90
C GLN A 35 -3.66 20.76 -29.79
N ALA A 36 -3.84 20.96 -31.08
CA ALA A 36 -2.74 21.25 -32.00
C ALA A 36 -2.34 22.76 -32.02
N LEU A 37 -3.07 23.61 -31.28
CA LEU A 37 -2.70 25.02 -31.14
C LEU A 37 -1.63 25.15 -30.04
N VAL A 38 -0.43 25.43 -30.46
CA VAL A 38 0.78 25.50 -29.62
C VAL A 38 1.28 26.93 -29.54
N PRO A 39 1.67 27.46 -28.38
CA PRO A 39 2.30 28.76 -28.25
C PRO A 39 3.63 28.82 -29.01
N GLU A 40 3.89 29.91 -29.69
CA GLU A 40 5.11 30.11 -30.45
C GLU A 40 6.35 29.90 -29.55
N GLY A 41 7.33 29.10 -30.03
CA GLY A 41 8.56 28.78 -29.31
C GLY A 41 8.37 27.81 -28.13
N ALA A 42 7.19 27.21 -27.96
CA ALA A 42 7.04 26.11 -27.00
C ALA A 42 7.67 24.83 -27.53
N LYS A 43 8.30 24.07 -26.65
CA LYS A 43 8.74 22.71 -26.94
C LYS A 43 7.55 21.77 -26.73
N VAL A 44 7.18 21.05 -27.78
CA VAL A 44 6.12 20.03 -27.73
C VAL A 44 6.69 18.74 -27.16
N VAL A 45 5.93 18.10 -26.24
CA VAL A 45 6.22 16.80 -25.67
C VAL A 45 5.10 15.85 -26.09
N ASP A 46 5.47 14.74 -26.72
CA ASP A 46 4.51 13.77 -27.27
C ASP A 46 3.73 13.05 -26.20
N ASN A 47 2.42 12.94 -26.41
CA ASN A 47 1.55 12.11 -25.60
C ASN A 47 1.32 10.75 -26.31
N HIS A 48 1.84 9.68 -25.72
CA HIS A 48 1.69 8.33 -26.28
C HIS A 48 0.38 7.64 -25.89
N ASN A 49 -0.31 8.16 -24.86
CA ASN A 49 -1.51 7.55 -24.28
C ASN A 49 -2.78 8.41 -24.47
N GLY A 50 -2.68 9.52 -25.20
CA GLY A 50 -3.78 10.45 -25.44
C GLY A 50 -3.51 11.39 -26.60
N THR A 51 -4.32 12.45 -26.72
CA THR A 51 -4.26 13.41 -27.83
C THR A 51 -3.66 14.77 -27.44
N ALA A 52 -3.73 15.16 -26.16
CA ALA A 52 -3.23 16.43 -25.68
C ALA A 52 -1.72 16.37 -25.46
N PRO A 53 -0.89 17.17 -26.18
CA PRO A 53 0.55 17.21 -25.96
C PRO A 53 0.92 17.82 -24.62
N GLY A 54 2.11 17.54 -24.12
CA GLY A 54 2.76 18.36 -23.14
C GLY A 54 3.44 19.55 -23.81
N LEU A 55 3.56 20.67 -23.10
CA LEU A 55 4.23 21.87 -23.61
C LEU A 55 5.21 22.42 -22.56
N ILE A 56 6.40 22.76 -23.00
CA ILE A 56 7.41 23.47 -22.19
C ILE A 56 7.65 24.84 -22.80
N LEU A 57 7.46 25.89 -22.01
CA LEU A 57 7.72 27.28 -22.40
C LEU A 57 8.77 27.87 -21.47
N GLU A 58 9.75 28.49 -22.08
CA GLU A 58 10.84 29.18 -21.35
C GLU A 58 10.86 30.66 -21.74
N GLU A 59 10.93 31.54 -20.74
CA GLU A 59 11.05 32.98 -20.96
C GLU A 59 11.58 33.70 -19.71
N ASN A 60 12.59 34.52 -19.88
CA ASN A 60 13.16 35.35 -18.81
C ASN A 60 13.50 34.55 -17.54
N GLY A 61 14.09 33.37 -17.69
CA GLY A 61 14.46 32.48 -16.57
C GLY A 61 13.28 31.82 -15.87
N LYS A 62 12.05 31.91 -16.43
CA LYS A 62 10.85 31.21 -15.94
C LYS A 62 10.48 30.11 -16.90
N ILE A 63 10.02 29.02 -16.33
CA ILE A 63 9.58 27.84 -17.09
C ILE A 63 8.13 27.55 -16.74
N ALA A 64 7.29 27.36 -17.76
CA ALA A 64 5.96 26.84 -17.61
C ALA A 64 5.86 25.48 -18.33
N ILE A 65 5.37 24.47 -17.62
CA ILE A 65 5.16 23.13 -18.15
C ILE A 65 3.68 22.84 -18.06
N LEU A 66 3.05 22.58 -19.20
CA LEU A 66 1.65 22.20 -19.29
C LEU A 66 1.55 20.71 -19.63
N LEU A 67 0.78 19.99 -18.87
CA LEU A 67 0.63 18.54 -19.01
C LEU A 67 -0.84 18.15 -19.06
N PRO A 68 -1.21 17.03 -19.72
CA PRO A 68 -2.55 16.50 -19.69
C PRO A 68 -2.96 16.08 -18.27
N GLY A 69 -4.29 16.09 -17.98
CA GLY A 69 -4.80 15.77 -16.64
C GLY A 69 -4.85 14.28 -16.27
N PRO A 70 -5.21 13.37 -17.22
CA PRO A 70 -5.39 11.95 -16.88
C PRO A 70 -4.09 11.28 -16.40
N PRO A 71 -4.12 10.52 -15.27
CA PRO A 71 -2.91 9.89 -14.70
C PRO A 71 -2.16 8.96 -15.65
N ASN A 72 -2.87 8.25 -16.51
CA ASN A 72 -2.29 7.35 -17.53
C ASN A 72 -1.54 8.10 -18.65
N GLU A 73 -1.78 9.38 -18.80
CA GLU A 73 -1.12 10.25 -19.77
C GLU A 73 0.05 11.01 -19.12
N ILE A 74 -0.23 11.68 -17.98
CA ILE A 74 0.74 12.55 -17.31
C ILE A 74 1.93 11.77 -16.71
N LYS A 75 1.70 10.59 -16.12
CA LYS A 75 2.79 9.84 -15.47
C LYS A 75 3.89 9.43 -16.45
N PRO A 76 3.61 8.72 -17.55
CA PRO A 76 4.65 8.35 -18.52
C PRO A 76 5.35 9.58 -19.14
N MET A 77 4.58 10.63 -19.48
CA MET A 77 5.13 11.85 -20.05
C MET A 77 6.07 12.57 -19.06
N PHE A 78 5.68 12.61 -17.79
CA PHE A 78 6.53 13.21 -16.75
C PHE A 78 7.83 12.41 -16.57
N GLU A 79 7.75 11.10 -16.45
CA GLU A 79 8.90 10.23 -16.20
C GLU A 79 9.88 10.22 -17.39
N GLN A 80 9.37 10.15 -18.62
CA GLN A 80 10.18 9.96 -19.81
C GLN A 80 10.75 11.27 -20.37
N ASP A 81 10.02 12.39 -20.25
CA ASP A 81 10.36 13.62 -20.92
C ASP A 81 10.61 14.78 -19.97
N ILE A 82 9.73 14.98 -18.97
CA ILE A 82 9.77 16.17 -18.11
C ILE A 82 10.84 16.03 -17.03
N ALA A 83 10.91 14.88 -16.34
CA ALA A 83 11.90 14.68 -15.29
C ALA A 83 13.35 14.77 -15.84
N PRO A 84 13.71 14.18 -17.00
CA PRO A 84 15.01 14.37 -17.61
C PRO A 84 15.30 15.82 -18.03
N TYR A 85 14.28 16.58 -18.46
CA TYR A 85 14.41 17.98 -18.76
C TYR A 85 14.71 18.82 -17.49
N LEU A 86 13.96 18.59 -16.41
CA LEU A 86 14.16 19.28 -15.13
C LEU A 86 15.50 18.93 -14.49
N ASN A 87 15.92 17.68 -14.57
CA ASN A 87 17.22 17.22 -14.04
C ASN A 87 18.41 17.91 -14.73
N LYS A 88 18.27 18.28 -16.00
CA LYS A 88 19.32 19.07 -16.71
C LYS A 88 19.43 20.50 -16.21
N LEU A 89 18.33 21.08 -15.70
CA LEU A 89 18.30 22.43 -15.19
C LEU A 89 18.82 22.52 -13.76
N GLN A 90 18.62 21.48 -12.99
CA GLN A 90 19.09 21.38 -11.61
C GLN A 90 19.71 20.00 -11.39
N PRO A 91 21.04 19.90 -11.44
CA PRO A 91 21.75 18.61 -11.31
C PRO A 91 21.60 17.99 -9.93
N GLU A 92 21.27 18.75 -8.88
CA GLU A 92 20.97 18.20 -7.56
C GLU A 92 19.57 17.59 -7.53
N GLY A 93 19.50 16.27 -7.36
CA GLY A 93 18.26 15.51 -7.20
C GLY A 93 17.84 15.38 -5.74
N ILE A 94 16.58 15.05 -5.54
CA ILE A 94 16.02 14.62 -4.26
C ILE A 94 15.78 13.10 -4.33
N TYR A 95 16.46 12.38 -3.47
CA TYR A 95 16.39 10.92 -3.41
C TYR A 95 15.80 10.50 -2.08
N SER A 96 14.95 9.51 -2.09
CA SER A 96 14.29 9.02 -0.88
C SER A 96 14.43 7.52 -0.73
N LYS A 97 14.49 7.06 0.53
CA LYS A 97 14.42 5.66 0.90
C LYS A 97 13.37 5.48 2.00
N MET A 98 12.59 4.42 1.92
CA MET A 98 11.55 4.13 2.92
C MET A 98 12.04 3.07 3.90
N ALA A 99 11.69 3.21 5.19
CA ALA A 99 11.64 2.11 6.12
C ALA A 99 10.17 1.92 6.51
N LYS A 100 9.56 0.81 6.09
CA LYS A 100 8.16 0.51 6.36
C LYS A 100 8.06 -0.42 7.57
N ILE A 101 7.28 0.02 8.56
CA ILE A 101 7.25 -0.56 9.90
C ILE A 101 5.85 -1.04 10.22
N CYS A 102 5.73 -2.25 10.75
CA CYS A 102 4.52 -2.78 11.37
C CYS A 102 4.75 -3.03 12.87
N SER A 103 3.77 -3.53 13.61
CA SER A 103 3.85 -3.85 15.05
C SER A 103 4.06 -2.67 15.99
N ILE A 104 3.92 -1.43 15.51
CA ILE A 104 4.09 -0.24 16.34
C ILE A 104 3.10 0.86 15.92
N GLY A 105 2.60 1.64 16.88
CA GLY A 105 1.77 2.81 16.61
C GLY A 105 2.60 4.03 16.24
N GLU A 106 1.98 4.96 15.49
CA GLU A 106 2.59 6.21 15.00
C GLU A 106 3.28 7.02 16.09
N SER A 107 2.55 7.36 17.17
CA SER A 107 3.10 8.16 18.28
C SER A 107 4.35 7.53 18.92
N LYS A 108 4.38 6.20 19.05
CA LYS A 108 5.55 5.50 19.58
C LYS A 108 6.70 5.52 18.57
N ALA A 109 6.41 5.35 17.29
CA ALA A 109 7.42 5.45 16.23
C ALA A 109 8.04 6.85 16.18
N GLU A 110 7.22 7.91 16.24
CA GLU A 110 7.68 9.30 16.30
C GLU A 110 8.55 9.57 17.53
N THR A 111 8.14 9.09 18.70
CA THR A 111 8.95 9.23 19.93
C THR A 111 10.32 8.57 19.76
N MET A 112 10.39 7.43 19.08
CA MET A 112 11.65 6.71 18.86
C MET A 112 12.59 7.39 17.87
N ILE A 113 12.12 8.35 17.08
CA ILE A 113 12.93 9.09 16.09
C ILE A 113 12.97 10.60 16.34
N SER A 114 12.43 11.10 17.46
CA SER A 114 12.33 12.53 17.72
C SER A 114 13.67 13.24 17.69
N ASP A 115 14.69 12.64 18.27
CA ASP A 115 16.07 13.15 18.23
C ASP A 115 16.65 13.23 16.82
N LEU A 116 16.32 12.28 15.94
CA LEU A 116 16.72 12.32 14.52
C LEU A 116 15.99 13.43 13.77
N MET A 117 14.70 13.65 14.08
CA MET A 117 13.91 14.73 13.48
C MET A 117 14.39 16.11 13.94
N ASP A 118 14.78 16.25 15.22
CA ASP A 118 15.26 17.51 15.77
C ASP A 118 16.65 17.89 15.24
N ALA A 119 17.53 16.92 15.01
CA ALA A 119 18.89 17.11 14.55
C ALA A 119 19.07 17.12 13.01
N GLN A 120 18.00 16.82 12.27
CA GLN A 120 18.08 16.63 10.82
C GLN A 120 18.48 17.87 10.05
N THR A 121 19.29 17.67 9.02
CA THR A 121 19.66 18.69 8.03
C THR A 121 19.58 18.12 6.61
N ASN A 122 20.52 17.28 6.25
CA ASN A 122 20.56 16.48 5.03
C ASN A 122 21.34 15.20 5.33
N PRO A 123 20.69 14.02 5.38
CA PRO A 123 19.29 13.75 5.00
C PRO A 123 18.26 14.20 6.05
N THR A 124 16.99 14.27 5.62
CA THR A 124 15.83 14.47 6.49
C THR A 124 15.04 13.19 6.66
N ILE A 125 14.25 13.09 7.76
CA ILE A 125 13.35 11.97 8.04
C ILE A 125 11.94 12.49 8.33
N ALA A 126 10.92 11.79 7.80
CA ALA A 126 9.53 12.12 8.04
C ALA A 126 8.69 10.84 8.21
N PRO A 127 7.83 10.76 9.26
CA PRO A 127 6.87 9.68 9.43
C PRO A 127 5.61 9.90 8.58
N TYR A 128 5.06 8.81 8.06
CA TYR A 128 3.80 8.75 7.34
C TYR A 128 2.95 7.63 7.92
N ALA A 129 1.86 8.01 8.60
CA ALA A 129 0.90 7.05 9.11
C ALA A 129 0.14 6.36 7.97
N LYS A 130 0.02 5.06 8.08
CA LYS A 130 -0.83 4.21 7.26
C LYS A 130 -1.71 3.36 8.17
N THR A 131 -2.76 2.74 7.62
CA THR A 131 -3.64 1.88 8.43
C THR A 131 -2.87 0.68 8.99
N GLY A 132 -2.53 0.75 10.29
CA GLY A 132 -1.79 -0.31 10.99
C GLY A 132 -0.28 -0.34 10.75
N GLU A 133 0.28 0.61 10.04
CA GLU A 133 1.69 0.70 9.66
C GLU A 133 2.21 2.12 9.81
N VAL A 134 3.53 2.27 9.94
CA VAL A 134 4.21 3.58 9.89
C VAL A 134 5.33 3.49 8.86
N HIS A 135 5.33 4.41 7.92
CA HIS A 135 6.39 4.51 6.92
C HIS A 135 7.30 5.68 7.27
N LEU A 136 8.58 5.43 7.45
CA LEU A 136 9.60 6.47 7.68
C LEU A 136 10.32 6.73 6.36
N ARG A 137 10.19 7.95 5.83
CA ARG A 137 10.89 8.36 4.62
C ARG A 137 12.14 9.15 4.98
N VAL A 138 13.28 8.61 4.63
CA VAL A 138 14.58 9.30 4.67
C VAL A 138 14.82 9.92 3.31
N THR A 139 15.13 11.22 3.26
CA THR A 139 15.27 11.98 2.02
C THR A 139 16.59 12.76 2.04
N ALA A 140 17.40 12.57 1.00
CA ALA A 140 18.65 13.30 0.79
C ALA A 140 18.61 14.13 -0.49
N LYS A 141 19.20 15.31 -0.43
CA LYS A 141 19.53 16.13 -1.59
C LYS A 141 20.99 15.88 -1.95
N ALA A 142 21.24 15.46 -3.20
CA ALA A 142 22.57 15.15 -3.69
C ALA A 142 22.66 15.34 -5.22
N ASP A 143 23.88 15.40 -5.75
CA ASP A 143 24.17 15.52 -7.19
C ASP A 143 24.13 14.16 -7.92
N SER A 144 24.08 13.04 -7.18
CA SER A 144 23.85 11.69 -7.73
C SER A 144 23.13 10.78 -6.73
N GLU A 145 22.59 9.68 -7.24
CA GLU A 145 21.93 8.67 -6.42
C GLU A 145 22.90 7.98 -5.47
N GLU A 146 24.13 7.69 -5.92
CA GLU A 146 25.17 7.08 -5.10
C GLU A 146 25.49 7.94 -3.88
N LYS A 147 25.71 9.25 -4.08
CA LYS A 147 25.93 10.17 -2.97
C LYS A 147 24.73 10.31 -2.05
N ALA A 148 23.51 10.29 -2.59
CA ALA A 148 22.31 10.28 -1.77
C ALA A 148 22.22 9.04 -0.90
N GLN A 149 22.56 7.86 -1.44
CA GLN A 149 22.60 6.60 -0.70
C GLN A 149 23.65 6.66 0.42
N GLU A 150 24.84 7.17 0.15
CA GLU A 150 25.89 7.37 1.17
C GLU A 150 25.43 8.32 2.30
N LEU A 151 24.74 9.41 1.97
CA LEU A 151 24.19 10.34 2.95
C LEU A 151 23.06 9.70 3.79
N MET A 152 22.20 8.89 3.19
CA MET A 152 21.08 8.24 3.88
C MET A 152 21.51 7.02 4.71
N ALA A 153 22.62 6.37 4.38
CA ALA A 153 23.01 5.11 4.99
C ALA A 153 23.13 5.16 6.53
N PRO A 154 23.78 6.16 7.17
CA PRO A 154 23.86 6.22 8.63
C PRO A 154 22.49 6.33 9.31
N MET A 155 21.58 7.12 8.73
CA MET A 155 20.22 7.27 9.26
C MET A 155 19.41 5.98 9.10
N MET A 156 19.53 5.31 7.96
CA MET A 156 18.89 4.01 7.74
C MET A 156 19.42 2.94 8.71
N GLU A 157 20.74 2.91 8.98
CA GLU A 157 21.33 2.00 9.95
C GLU A 157 20.78 2.26 11.36
N GLU A 158 20.68 3.51 11.77
CA GLU A 158 20.08 3.90 13.05
C GLU A 158 18.60 3.44 13.14
N LEU A 159 17.83 3.54 12.06
CA LEU A 159 16.47 3.02 12.02
C LEU A 159 16.42 1.50 12.18
N PHE A 160 17.33 0.76 11.55
CA PHE A 160 17.43 -0.69 11.76
C PHE A 160 17.78 -1.05 13.18
N GLN A 161 18.68 -0.31 13.84
CA GLN A 161 19.02 -0.52 15.25
C GLN A 161 17.82 -0.27 16.17
N ARG A 162 17.02 0.78 15.93
CA ARG A 162 15.86 1.15 16.77
C ARG A 162 14.64 0.26 16.56
N PHE A 163 14.37 -0.13 15.33
CA PHE A 163 13.14 -0.84 14.96
C PHE A 163 13.35 -2.33 14.70
N GLY A 164 14.54 -2.75 14.29
CA GLY A 164 14.88 -4.17 14.06
C GLY A 164 13.86 -4.85 13.16
N ASP A 165 13.38 -5.99 13.61
CA ASP A 165 12.41 -6.84 12.89
C ASP A 165 11.06 -6.17 12.62
N LYS A 166 10.77 -5.00 13.20
CA LYS A 166 9.55 -4.26 12.88
C LYS A 166 9.60 -3.63 11.50
N ILE A 167 10.79 -3.35 10.95
CA ILE A 167 10.94 -2.97 9.56
C ILE A 167 10.70 -4.20 8.70
N TYR A 168 9.62 -4.18 7.90
CA TYR A 168 9.29 -5.31 7.04
C TYR A 168 9.86 -5.17 5.63
N THR A 169 10.15 -3.95 5.17
CA THR A 169 10.83 -3.67 3.90
C THR A 169 11.38 -2.26 3.85
N THR A 170 12.35 -2.05 2.96
CA THR A 170 12.83 -0.73 2.51
C THR A 170 12.51 -0.46 1.04
N GLU A 171 11.89 -1.40 0.36
CA GLU A 171 11.45 -1.27 -1.02
C GLU A 171 10.15 -0.44 -1.09
N GLU A 172 10.12 0.55 -2.00
CA GLU A 172 9.01 1.52 -2.06
C GLU A 172 7.69 0.87 -2.44
N ASP A 173 7.70 -0.08 -3.36
CA ASP A 173 6.49 -0.72 -3.91
C ASP A 173 6.04 -1.95 -3.12
N VAL A 174 6.88 -2.51 -2.24
CA VAL A 174 6.56 -3.72 -1.47
C VAL A 174 5.60 -3.39 -0.34
N THR A 175 4.46 -4.08 -0.31
CA THR A 175 3.45 -3.98 0.75
C THR A 175 3.68 -5.01 1.86
N LEU A 176 2.98 -4.87 3.00
CA LEU A 176 3.08 -5.81 4.12
C LEU A 176 2.64 -7.22 3.69
N GLU A 177 1.52 -7.33 2.95
CA GLU A 177 1.04 -8.60 2.43
C GLU A 177 2.03 -9.24 1.44
N GLU A 178 2.69 -8.43 0.61
CA GLU A 178 3.71 -8.94 -0.30
C GLU A 178 4.94 -9.46 0.44
N ALA A 179 5.42 -8.72 1.45
CA ALA A 179 6.52 -9.19 2.30
C ALA A 179 6.18 -10.52 2.99
N ILE A 180 4.92 -10.70 3.43
CA ILE A 180 4.45 -11.95 4.06
C ILE A 180 4.35 -13.08 3.03
N VAL A 181 3.83 -12.82 1.83
CA VAL A 181 3.77 -13.82 0.76
C VAL A 181 5.17 -14.31 0.41
N ARG A 182 6.14 -13.39 0.24
CA ARG A 182 7.55 -13.76 0.00
C ARG A 182 8.12 -14.63 1.13
N MET A 183 7.85 -14.26 2.40
CA MET A 183 8.28 -15.06 3.56
C MET A 183 7.70 -16.48 3.54
N LEU A 184 6.42 -16.63 3.22
CA LEU A 184 5.75 -17.93 3.13
C LEU A 184 6.29 -18.78 1.98
N GLU A 185 6.57 -18.18 0.83
CA GLU A 185 7.19 -18.85 -0.31
C GLU A 185 8.60 -19.36 0.02
N GLU A 186 9.43 -18.52 0.65
CA GLU A 186 10.78 -18.88 1.09
C GLU A 186 10.77 -20.04 2.09
N ASP A 187 9.81 -20.06 3.02
CA ASP A 187 9.65 -21.10 4.03
C ASP A 187 8.90 -22.36 3.52
N GLY A 188 8.42 -22.34 2.25
CA GLY A 188 7.62 -23.41 1.66
C GLY A 188 6.30 -23.64 2.39
N MET A 189 5.70 -22.60 2.95
CA MET A 189 4.48 -22.65 3.78
C MET A 189 3.26 -22.13 3.04
N THR A 190 2.11 -22.69 3.39
CA THR A 190 0.80 -22.22 2.91
C THR A 190 0.03 -21.50 4.02
N VAL A 191 -0.85 -20.58 3.65
CA VAL A 191 -1.71 -19.83 4.56
C VAL A 191 -3.16 -19.85 4.10
N THR A 192 -4.09 -19.83 5.06
CA THR A 192 -5.53 -19.69 4.84
C THR A 192 -6.15 -18.67 5.79
N THR A 193 -7.40 -18.27 5.56
CA THR A 193 -8.09 -17.25 6.35
C THR A 193 -9.50 -17.69 6.76
N ALA A 194 -9.92 -17.31 7.97
CA ALA A 194 -11.27 -17.42 8.49
C ALA A 194 -11.81 -16.06 8.91
N GLU A 195 -12.68 -15.48 8.11
CA GLU A 195 -13.13 -14.11 8.30
C GLU A 195 -14.60 -14.04 8.74
N SER A 196 -14.87 -13.20 9.75
CA SER A 196 -16.22 -12.84 10.15
C SER A 196 -16.49 -11.37 9.80
N CYS A 197 -16.21 -10.42 10.69
CA CYS A 197 -16.51 -9.00 10.47
C CYS A 197 -15.75 -8.36 9.31
N THR A 198 -14.62 -8.90 8.88
CA THR A 198 -13.84 -8.40 7.72
C THR A 198 -14.39 -8.88 6.39
N GLY A 199 -15.12 -10.00 6.35
CA GLY A 199 -15.94 -10.40 5.21
C GLY A 199 -15.19 -10.59 3.89
N GLY A 200 -13.98 -11.14 3.93
CA GLY A 200 -13.14 -11.39 2.75
C GLY A 200 -12.08 -10.31 2.47
N LEU A 201 -11.98 -9.25 3.27
CA LEU A 201 -10.97 -8.19 3.06
C LEU A 201 -9.54 -8.70 3.26
N LEU A 202 -9.30 -9.60 4.22
CA LEU A 202 -7.99 -10.19 4.45
C LEU A 202 -7.58 -11.09 3.28
N ALA A 203 -8.48 -11.97 2.86
CA ALA A 203 -8.29 -12.80 1.67
C ALA A 203 -8.04 -11.93 0.42
N GLY A 204 -8.83 -10.88 0.23
CA GLY A 204 -8.67 -9.93 -0.88
C GLY A 204 -7.30 -9.25 -0.86
N ARG A 205 -6.82 -8.85 0.32
CA ARG A 205 -5.52 -8.19 0.46
C ARG A 205 -4.36 -9.14 0.12
N ILE A 206 -4.42 -10.40 0.56
CA ILE A 206 -3.41 -11.41 0.20
C ILE A 206 -3.45 -11.71 -1.31
N THR A 207 -4.63 -11.87 -1.88
CA THR A 207 -4.79 -12.20 -3.30
C THR A 207 -4.50 -11.04 -4.26
N ASN A 208 -4.37 -9.81 -3.77
CA ASN A 208 -3.85 -8.69 -4.55
C ASN A 208 -2.35 -8.85 -4.91
N VAL A 209 -1.63 -9.71 -4.19
CA VAL A 209 -0.21 -9.96 -4.48
C VAL A 209 -0.10 -10.91 -5.68
N PRO A 210 0.56 -10.51 -6.77
CA PRO A 210 0.83 -11.42 -7.88
C PRO A 210 1.59 -12.67 -7.42
N GLY A 211 1.13 -13.85 -7.79
CA GLY A 211 1.74 -15.12 -7.35
C GLY A 211 1.23 -15.64 -6.00
N ALA A 212 0.38 -14.93 -5.28
CA ALA A 212 -0.17 -15.36 -3.99
C ALA A 212 -0.80 -16.77 -4.01
N SER A 213 -1.24 -17.25 -5.20
CA SER A 213 -1.76 -18.61 -5.37
C SER A 213 -0.74 -19.72 -5.03
N ASN A 214 0.55 -19.41 -4.93
CA ASN A 214 1.57 -20.37 -4.48
C ASN A 214 1.39 -20.71 -3.00
N VAL A 215 1.00 -19.73 -2.18
CA VAL A 215 0.89 -19.85 -0.71
C VAL A 215 -0.53 -19.81 -0.20
N TYR A 216 -1.47 -19.19 -0.91
CA TYR A 216 -2.88 -19.02 -0.52
C TYR A 216 -3.80 -19.80 -1.48
N LYS A 217 -4.41 -20.87 -1.02
CA LYS A 217 -5.25 -21.76 -1.86
C LYS A 217 -6.73 -21.48 -1.71
N GLU A 218 -7.17 -21.21 -0.48
CA GLU A 218 -8.57 -20.97 -0.13
C GLU A 218 -8.70 -20.16 1.14
N GLY A 219 -9.86 -19.54 1.35
CA GLY A 219 -10.23 -18.83 2.56
C GLY A 219 -11.73 -18.87 2.78
N TYR A 220 -12.14 -18.64 4.03
CA TYR A 220 -13.50 -18.86 4.47
C TYR A 220 -14.11 -17.58 5.06
N VAL A 221 -15.26 -17.18 4.56
CA VAL A 221 -16.08 -16.14 5.18
C VAL A 221 -17.18 -16.79 6.00
N THR A 222 -16.95 -16.92 7.31
CA THR A 222 -17.85 -17.58 8.27
C THR A 222 -18.60 -16.53 9.08
N TYR A 223 -19.56 -15.86 8.44
CA TYR A 223 -20.24 -14.69 9.01
C TYR A 223 -21.28 -15.09 10.07
N SER A 224 -21.91 -16.26 9.97
CA SER A 224 -22.86 -16.78 10.96
C SER A 224 -22.20 -17.78 11.91
N ASN A 225 -22.84 -18.04 13.05
CA ASN A 225 -22.42 -19.10 13.98
C ASN A 225 -22.50 -20.48 13.32
N ASP A 226 -23.56 -20.74 12.57
CA ASP A 226 -23.73 -22.01 11.82
C ASP A 226 -22.56 -22.25 10.85
N ALA A 227 -22.12 -21.21 10.13
CA ALA A 227 -20.96 -21.32 9.25
C ALA A 227 -19.65 -21.61 10.02
N LYS A 228 -19.47 -21.02 11.22
CA LYS A 228 -18.33 -21.32 12.09
C LYS A 228 -18.33 -22.78 12.56
N GLU A 229 -19.48 -23.27 13.00
CA GLU A 229 -19.64 -24.68 13.42
C GLU A 229 -19.38 -25.64 12.24
N ARG A 230 -20.09 -25.44 11.13
CA ARG A 230 -20.08 -26.34 9.99
C ARG A 230 -18.78 -26.39 9.22
N LEU A 231 -18.16 -25.24 8.97
CA LEU A 231 -16.98 -25.12 8.12
C LEU A 231 -15.67 -25.21 8.90
N LEU A 232 -15.64 -24.64 10.10
CA LEU A 232 -14.41 -24.52 10.89
C LEU A 232 -14.42 -25.41 12.12
N ARG A 233 -15.51 -26.14 12.37
CA ARG A 233 -15.69 -26.99 13.55
C ARG A 233 -15.57 -26.28 14.88
N VAL A 234 -15.92 -24.98 14.91
CA VAL A 234 -16.04 -24.21 16.14
C VAL A 234 -17.10 -24.88 17.00
N LYS A 235 -16.79 -25.17 18.26
CA LYS A 235 -17.73 -25.92 19.13
C LYS A 235 -18.95 -25.07 19.45
N ARG A 236 -20.13 -25.71 19.39
CA ARG A 236 -21.39 -25.05 19.73
C ARG A 236 -21.40 -24.55 21.18
N GLU A 237 -20.78 -25.31 22.09
CA GLU A 237 -20.61 -24.93 23.49
C GLU A 237 -19.80 -23.65 23.63
N THR A 238 -18.72 -23.50 22.87
CA THR A 238 -17.89 -22.27 22.84
C THR A 238 -18.72 -21.06 22.39
N LEU A 239 -19.50 -21.21 21.32
CA LEU A 239 -20.37 -20.13 20.84
C LEU A 239 -21.48 -19.78 21.81
N MET A 240 -22.05 -20.77 22.53
CA MET A 240 -23.10 -20.54 23.53
C MET A 240 -22.57 -19.90 24.80
N GLN A 241 -21.39 -20.28 25.28
CA GLN A 241 -20.81 -19.80 26.53
C GLN A 241 -20.07 -18.44 26.36
N HIS A 242 -19.34 -18.26 25.25
CA HIS A 242 -18.45 -17.13 25.02
C HIS A 242 -18.92 -16.21 23.90
N GLY A 243 -19.84 -16.68 23.06
CA GLY A 243 -20.32 -15.93 21.88
C GLY A 243 -19.33 -15.97 20.70
N ALA A 244 -19.79 -15.45 19.57
CA ALA A 244 -18.98 -15.39 18.33
C ALA A 244 -17.75 -14.48 18.46
N VAL A 245 -17.82 -13.44 19.29
CA VAL A 245 -16.74 -12.49 19.53
C VAL A 245 -16.10 -12.81 20.87
N SER A 246 -15.10 -13.66 20.85
CA SER A 246 -14.34 -14.10 22.03
C SER A 246 -12.99 -14.69 21.62
N PRO A 247 -12.00 -14.72 22.53
CA PRO A 247 -10.71 -15.32 22.25
C PRO A 247 -10.81 -16.82 21.97
N GLN A 248 -11.74 -17.53 22.63
CA GLN A 248 -11.98 -18.96 22.41
C GLN A 248 -12.49 -19.22 20.99
N THR A 249 -13.45 -18.41 20.51
CA THR A 249 -13.96 -18.53 19.14
C THR A 249 -12.88 -18.19 18.12
N ALA A 250 -12.07 -17.14 18.34
CA ALA A 250 -10.96 -16.80 17.45
C ALA A 250 -9.92 -17.92 17.38
N TYR A 251 -9.59 -18.54 18.53
CA TYR A 251 -8.69 -19.70 18.61
C TYR A 251 -9.21 -20.85 17.76
N GLU A 252 -10.46 -21.30 18.01
CA GLU A 252 -11.05 -22.43 17.31
C GLU A 252 -11.26 -22.15 15.82
N MET A 253 -11.53 -20.89 15.44
CA MET A 253 -11.58 -20.47 14.03
C MET A 253 -10.22 -20.61 13.35
N ALA A 254 -9.12 -20.15 14.01
CA ALA A 254 -7.78 -20.22 13.44
C ALA A 254 -7.32 -21.69 13.27
N GLU A 255 -7.45 -22.50 14.31
CA GLU A 255 -7.11 -23.92 14.26
C GLU A 255 -7.98 -24.68 13.25
N GLY A 256 -9.29 -24.45 13.31
CA GLY A 256 -10.26 -25.13 12.45
C GLY A 256 -10.07 -24.83 10.96
N VAL A 257 -9.76 -23.59 10.59
CA VAL A 257 -9.53 -23.25 9.18
C VAL A 257 -8.20 -23.81 8.67
N ALA A 258 -7.14 -23.82 9.50
CA ALA A 258 -5.87 -24.43 9.12
C ALA A 258 -6.05 -25.94 8.82
N LEU A 259 -6.79 -26.63 9.67
CA LEU A 259 -7.09 -28.06 9.48
C LEU A 259 -8.02 -28.31 8.27
N ALA A 260 -9.02 -27.45 8.06
CA ALA A 260 -9.96 -27.58 6.94
C ALA A 260 -9.27 -27.42 5.59
N ALA A 261 -8.37 -26.43 5.49
CA ALA A 261 -7.61 -26.14 4.27
C ALA A 261 -6.32 -26.97 4.13
N GLY A 262 -5.90 -27.70 5.17
CA GLY A 262 -4.59 -28.36 5.20
C GLY A 262 -3.41 -27.38 5.09
N ALA A 263 -3.57 -26.17 5.66
CA ALA A 263 -2.59 -25.12 5.55
C ALA A 263 -1.62 -25.10 6.75
N ASP A 264 -0.36 -24.68 6.52
CA ASP A 264 0.68 -24.57 7.55
C ASP A 264 0.42 -23.41 8.51
N ALA A 265 -0.21 -22.35 8.01
CA ALA A 265 -0.58 -21.16 8.76
C ALA A 265 -2.04 -20.75 8.49
N SER A 266 -2.64 -20.07 9.44
CA SER A 266 -3.95 -19.46 9.25
C SER A 266 -4.12 -18.17 10.03
N LEU A 267 -5.04 -17.34 9.59
CA LEU A 267 -5.51 -16.16 10.31
C LEU A 267 -7.02 -16.24 10.49
N SER A 268 -7.50 -15.99 11.70
CA SER A 268 -8.92 -15.83 12.00
C SER A 268 -9.22 -14.41 12.50
N ILE A 269 -10.37 -13.85 12.10
CA ILE A 269 -10.84 -12.55 12.58
C ILE A 269 -12.30 -12.65 12.97
N THR A 270 -12.60 -12.35 14.23
CA THR A 270 -13.97 -12.20 14.73
C THR A 270 -14.11 -10.94 15.58
N GLY A 271 -15.19 -10.18 15.41
CA GLY A 271 -15.31 -8.90 16.10
C GLY A 271 -16.56 -8.10 15.75
N ILE A 272 -16.67 -6.93 16.36
CA ILE A 272 -17.79 -5.99 16.22
C ILE A 272 -17.28 -4.74 15.48
N ALA A 273 -17.45 -4.73 14.17
CA ALA A 273 -16.97 -3.61 13.35
C ALA A 273 -17.78 -2.32 13.50
N GLY A 274 -19.03 -2.41 13.99
CA GLY A 274 -19.96 -1.28 14.13
C GLY A 274 -20.80 -1.02 12.87
N PRO A 275 -21.62 0.09 12.87
CA PRO A 275 -21.80 1.04 13.95
C PRO A 275 -22.64 0.47 15.13
N GLY A 276 -23.40 -0.59 14.93
CA GLY A 276 -24.21 -1.27 15.95
C GLY A 276 -23.60 -2.62 16.38
N GLY A 277 -24.32 -3.34 17.23
CA GLY A 277 -23.97 -4.71 17.68
C GLY A 277 -23.03 -4.75 18.89
N GLY A 278 -22.60 -3.61 19.41
CA GLY A 278 -21.83 -3.54 20.66
C GLY A 278 -22.70 -3.58 21.91
N THR A 279 -22.10 -4.06 22.99
CA THR A 279 -22.62 -3.98 24.35
C THR A 279 -21.59 -3.31 25.26
N GLU A 280 -21.91 -3.05 26.51
CA GLU A 280 -20.95 -2.51 27.49
C GLU A 280 -19.75 -3.46 27.68
N GLU A 281 -20.00 -4.78 27.70
CA GLU A 281 -18.97 -5.81 27.85
C GLU A 281 -18.18 -6.05 26.56
N LYS A 282 -18.83 -5.91 25.40
CA LYS A 282 -18.25 -6.12 24.06
C LYS A 282 -18.55 -4.91 23.20
N PRO A 283 -17.79 -3.82 23.33
CA PRO A 283 -18.05 -2.58 22.61
C PRO A 283 -17.77 -2.70 21.10
N VAL A 284 -18.32 -1.78 20.33
CA VAL A 284 -17.94 -1.61 18.93
C VAL A 284 -16.43 -1.36 18.83
N GLY A 285 -15.79 -2.03 17.90
CA GLY A 285 -14.34 -2.01 17.72
C GLY A 285 -13.58 -3.13 18.41
N LEU A 286 -14.23 -3.92 19.29
CA LEU A 286 -13.64 -5.13 19.85
C LEU A 286 -13.48 -6.20 18.76
N VAL A 287 -12.24 -6.64 18.56
CA VAL A 287 -11.86 -7.68 17.58
C VAL A 287 -10.85 -8.64 18.20
N TYR A 288 -11.11 -9.94 18.04
CA TYR A 288 -10.14 -10.98 18.32
C TYR A 288 -9.55 -11.51 17.03
N ILE A 289 -8.24 -11.64 17.02
CA ILE A 289 -7.46 -12.15 15.87
C ILE A 289 -6.70 -13.39 16.33
N GLY A 290 -6.93 -14.53 15.70
CA GLY A 290 -6.18 -15.75 15.90
C GLY A 290 -5.19 -15.96 14.76
N CYS A 291 -3.98 -16.39 15.10
CA CYS A 291 -2.96 -16.80 14.17
C CYS A 291 -2.47 -18.21 14.54
N TYR A 292 -2.68 -19.15 13.63
CA TYR A 292 -2.14 -20.51 13.74
C TYR A 292 -0.90 -20.63 12.87
N VAL A 293 0.16 -21.23 13.40
CA VAL A 293 1.35 -21.62 12.63
C VAL A 293 1.84 -22.97 13.12
N LYS A 294 1.78 -24.00 12.28
CA LYS A 294 2.31 -25.35 12.53
C LYS A 294 1.96 -25.91 13.93
N GLY A 295 0.70 -25.90 14.30
CA GLY A 295 0.19 -26.46 15.56
C GLY A 295 0.15 -25.51 16.75
N HIS A 296 0.63 -24.27 16.61
CA HIS A 296 0.55 -23.27 17.66
C HIS A 296 -0.46 -22.17 17.26
N VAL A 297 -1.34 -21.82 18.18
CA VAL A 297 -2.30 -20.72 18.00
C VAL A 297 -2.01 -19.61 19.00
N ARG A 298 -1.81 -18.38 18.50
CA ARG A 298 -1.79 -17.15 19.28
C ARG A 298 -3.06 -16.38 19.01
N VAL A 299 -3.70 -15.84 20.05
CA VAL A 299 -4.87 -14.97 19.93
C VAL A 299 -4.56 -13.63 20.55
N GLU A 300 -4.93 -12.56 19.89
CA GLU A 300 -4.82 -11.19 20.40
C GLU A 300 -6.16 -10.47 20.37
N GLU A 301 -6.34 -9.57 21.33
CA GLU A 301 -7.50 -8.72 21.51
C GLU A 301 -7.17 -7.29 21.11
N PHE A 302 -8.04 -6.66 20.34
CA PHE A 302 -7.89 -5.28 19.88
C PHE A 302 -9.17 -4.49 20.10
N TYR A 303 -9.00 -3.21 20.40
CA TYR A 303 -10.07 -2.22 20.51
C TYR A 303 -9.83 -1.10 19.51
N PHE A 304 -10.55 -1.10 18.40
CA PHE A 304 -10.47 -0.07 17.38
C PHE A 304 -11.53 1.01 17.60
N THR A 305 -11.18 2.28 17.40
CA THR A 305 -12.06 3.43 17.63
C THR A 305 -12.53 4.09 16.32
N GLY A 306 -12.34 3.44 15.18
CA GLY A 306 -12.74 3.93 13.86
C GLY A 306 -14.22 3.67 13.54
N ASN A 307 -14.63 4.14 12.37
CA ASN A 307 -15.88 3.69 11.77
C ASN A 307 -15.75 2.23 11.30
N ARG A 308 -16.87 1.65 10.81
CA ARG A 308 -16.91 0.25 10.36
C ARG A 308 -15.80 -0.11 9.37
N ASP A 309 -15.54 0.72 8.38
CA ASP A 309 -14.56 0.42 7.35
C ASP A 309 -13.14 0.47 7.92
N LYS A 310 -12.82 1.49 8.69
CA LYS A 310 -11.53 1.61 9.39
C LYS A 310 -11.28 0.47 10.38
N ASN A 311 -12.28 0.07 11.16
CA ASN A 311 -12.15 -1.04 12.10
C ASN A 311 -11.82 -2.37 11.38
N ARG A 312 -12.45 -2.60 10.22
CA ARG A 312 -12.18 -3.77 9.38
C ARG A 312 -10.76 -3.71 8.77
N GLU A 313 -10.35 -2.55 8.24
CA GLU A 313 -9.01 -2.34 7.70
C GLU A 313 -7.92 -2.53 8.75
N TYR A 314 -8.10 -1.95 9.96
CA TYR A 314 -7.17 -2.15 11.06
C TYR A 314 -7.09 -3.62 11.50
N ALA A 315 -8.22 -4.33 11.56
CA ALA A 315 -8.23 -5.76 11.88
C ALA A 315 -7.42 -6.58 10.87
N VAL A 316 -7.56 -6.28 9.59
CA VAL A 316 -6.77 -6.94 8.52
C VAL A 316 -5.28 -6.64 8.67
N ALA A 317 -4.90 -5.37 8.85
CA ALA A 317 -3.49 -4.98 9.02
C ALA A 317 -2.86 -5.64 10.26
N ARG A 318 -3.61 -5.73 11.38
CA ARG A 318 -3.15 -6.41 12.59
C ARG A 318 -3.04 -7.92 12.42
N ALA A 319 -3.95 -8.55 11.66
CA ALA A 319 -3.84 -9.97 11.34
C ALA A 319 -2.56 -10.28 10.54
N LEU A 320 -2.28 -9.49 9.51
CA LEU A 320 -1.05 -9.62 8.72
C LEU A 320 0.19 -9.39 9.59
N THR A 321 0.19 -8.36 10.44
CA THR A 321 1.27 -8.09 11.39
C THR A 321 1.52 -9.28 12.31
N LEU A 322 0.46 -9.86 12.89
CA LEU A 322 0.53 -11.01 13.79
C LEU A 322 1.12 -12.24 13.10
N LEU A 323 0.70 -12.51 11.85
CA LEU A 323 1.27 -13.61 11.06
C LEU A 323 2.76 -13.40 10.84
N ARG A 324 3.18 -12.20 10.44
CA ARG A 324 4.60 -11.90 10.24
C ARG A 324 5.41 -12.12 11.53
N GLU A 325 4.92 -11.68 12.68
CA GLU A 325 5.56 -11.89 13.97
C GLU A 325 5.72 -13.37 14.29
N GLU A 326 4.71 -14.19 14.04
CA GLU A 326 4.77 -15.63 14.30
C GLU A 326 5.70 -16.37 13.31
N LEU A 327 5.81 -15.91 12.08
CA LEU A 327 6.77 -16.43 11.10
C LEU A 327 8.21 -16.10 11.51
N LEU A 328 8.48 -14.86 11.93
CA LEU A 328 9.82 -14.44 12.37
C LEU A 328 10.35 -15.21 13.59
N LYS A 329 9.49 -15.59 14.53
CA LYS A 329 9.89 -16.40 15.69
C LYS A 329 10.40 -17.80 15.33
N ARG A 330 10.20 -18.24 14.11
CA ARG A 330 10.53 -19.58 13.62
C ARG A 330 11.73 -19.61 12.69
N ARG A 331 12.17 -18.43 12.29
CA ARG A 331 13.40 -18.19 11.53
C ARG A 331 14.57 -17.93 12.49
#